data_0f9a5d427adcae2dfeb237f55ca686ba
#
_entry.id   0f9a5d427adcae2dfeb237f55ca686ba
#
_cell.length_a   1.000
_cell.length_b   1.000
_cell.length_c   1.000
_cell.angle_alpha   90.00
_cell.angle_beta   90.00
_cell.angle_gamma   90.00
#
_symmetry.space_group_name_H-M   'P 1'
#
loop_
_entity.id
_entity.type
_entity.pdbx_description
1 polymer ?
#
loop_
_entity_poly.entity_id
_entity_poly.type
_entity_poly.pdbx_seq_one_letter_code
_entity_poly.pdbx_strand_id
1 'polypeptide(L)'
;MTIPAADLARLNDCRHHDPHGFYGWHDGTVRTRQPGATEVQLHTPTQSVSMDSVGDDIWEAEIGDNCDYRLEISYPEAPTRTVADGYHFLPTVGSLDLHLIGEGRHERLWDVLGANLRSYDTEMGTVSGVSFAVWAPNAQGVAVVGDFCGWNPTQYPMRSLGSTGVWEVFVPGIGAGEHYKFAIFSHEGRKDKADPLAKRTACPPETDSIVDSTSFAWSDSAWINTVSYTHL
;
A
#
# COMPACT_ATOMS: atom_id res chain seq x y z
N MET A 1 -22.06 4.36 -12.27
CA MET A 1 -21.30 5.41 -13.00
C MET A 1 -20.33 4.71 -13.96
N THR A 2 -20.34 5.01 -15.26
CA THR A 2 -19.45 4.31 -16.21
C THR A 2 -18.02 4.80 -16.03
N ILE A 3 -17.07 3.88 -15.87
CA ILE A 3 -15.64 4.20 -15.73
C ILE A 3 -15.18 4.85 -17.04
N PRO A 4 -14.54 6.04 -17.02
CA PRO A 4 -13.95 6.62 -18.22
C PRO A 4 -12.88 5.67 -18.78
N ALA A 5 -12.95 5.35 -20.07
CA ALA A 5 -12.04 4.40 -20.70
C ALA A 5 -10.55 4.80 -20.57
N ALA A 6 -10.26 6.10 -20.51
CA ALA A 6 -8.91 6.61 -20.31
C ALA A 6 -8.35 6.31 -18.91
N ASP A 7 -9.19 6.38 -17.87
CA ASP A 7 -8.78 6.08 -16.49
C ASP A 7 -8.62 4.57 -16.31
N LEU A 8 -9.51 3.78 -16.89
CA LEU A 8 -9.39 2.32 -16.90
C LEU A 8 -8.08 1.87 -17.58
N ALA A 9 -7.73 2.45 -18.72
CA ALA A 9 -6.46 2.16 -19.39
C ALA A 9 -5.25 2.51 -18.50
N ARG A 10 -5.27 3.66 -17.82
CA ARG A 10 -4.21 4.05 -16.88
C ARG A 10 -4.11 3.14 -15.66
N LEU A 11 -5.25 2.67 -15.13
CA LEU A 11 -5.29 1.71 -14.02
C LEU A 11 -4.72 0.36 -14.47
N ASN A 12 -5.05 -0.10 -15.68
CA ASN A 12 -4.53 -1.36 -16.26
C ASN A 12 -3.01 -1.29 -16.51
N ASP A 13 -2.52 -0.13 -16.92
CA ASP A 13 -1.10 0.12 -17.14
C ASP A 13 -0.32 0.48 -15.85
N CYS A 14 -0.97 0.51 -14.68
CA CYS A 14 -0.41 0.98 -13.41
C CYS A 14 0.18 2.40 -13.49
N ARG A 15 -0.41 3.28 -14.29
CA ARG A 15 0.00 4.68 -14.51
C ARG A 15 -1.06 5.69 -14.05
N HIS A 16 -2.00 5.25 -13.24
CA HIS A 16 -2.97 6.14 -12.63
C HIS A 16 -2.35 6.80 -11.39
N HIS A 17 -2.37 8.14 -11.33
CA HIS A 17 -1.74 8.88 -10.24
C HIS A 17 -2.49 8.77 -8.90
N ASP A 18 -3.79 8.52 -8.96
CA ASP A 18 -4.63 8.39 -7.77
C ASP A 18 -5.59 7.19 -7.89
N PRO A 19 -5.10 5.95 -7.67
CA PRO A 19 -5.97 4.78 -7.65
C PRO A 19 -7.01 4.84 -6.52
N HIS A 20 -6.74 5.55 -5.42
CA HIS A 20 -7.69 5.73 -4.32
C HIS A 20 -8.89 6.62 -4.70
N GLY A 21 -8.75 7.50 -5.67
CA GLY A 21 -9.87 8.26 -6.25
C GLY A 21 -10.81 7.41 -7.10
N PHE A 22 -10.44 6.13 -7.33
CA PHE A 22 -11.23 5.19 -8.11
C PHE A 22 -11.65 3.95 -7.31
N TYR A 23 -10.69 3.30 -6.64
CA TYR A 23 -10.93 2.17 -5.74
C TYR A 23 -11.36 2.66 -4.35
N GLY A 24 -11.97 1.78 -3.56
CA GLY A 24 -12.58 2.14 -2.30
C GLY A 24 -14.00 2.65 -2.48
N TRP A 25 -14.50 3.35 -1.46
CA TRP A 25 -15.86 3.91 -1.46
C TRP A 25 -15.89 5.29 -2.12
N HIS A 26 -16.78 5.46 -3.12
CA HIS A 26 -17.05 6.73 -3.80
C HIS A 26 -18.53 6.85 -4.18
N ASP A 27 -19.17 7.91 -3.77
CA ASP A 27 -20.55 8.25 -4.16
C ASP A 27 -21.56 7.09 -3.95
N GLY A 28 -21.42 6.37 -2.83
CA GLY A 28 -22.30 5.25 -2.47
C GLY A 28 -21.88 3.90 -3.02
N THR A 29 -20.83 3.84 -3.85
CA THR A 29 -20.35 2.61 -4.48
C THR A 29 -18.93 2.27 -4.01
N VAL A 30 -18.69 1.01 -3.65
CA VAL A 30 -17.34 0.48 -3.42
C VAL A 30 -16.84 -0.21 -4.67
N ARG A 31 -15.60 0.10 -5.07
CA ARG A 31 -14.89 -0.57 -6.15
C ARG A 31 -13.59 -1.17 -5.65
N THR A 32 -13.31 -2.38 -6.10
CA THR A 32 -12.05 -3.07 -5.79
C THR A 32 -11.56 -3.85 -7.01
N ARG A 33 -10.24 -4.07 -7.08
CA ARG A 33 -9.65 -4.93 -8.10
C ARG A 33 -9.14 -6.21 -7.45
N GLN A 34 -9.66 -7.35 -7.92
CA GLN A 34 -9.33 -8.67 -7.38
C GLN A 34 -8.98 -9.63 -8.53
N PRO A 35 -7.70 -9.63 -8.99
CA PRO A 35 -7.28 -10.46 -10.11
C PRO A 35 -7.54 -11.95 -9.86
N GLY A 36 -8.24 -12.60 -10.79
CA GLY A 36 -8.53 -14.02 -10.73
C GLY A 36 -9.63 -14.44 -9.75
N ALA A 37 -10.30 -13.50 -9.07
CA ALA A 37 -11.45 -13.82 -8.23
C ALA A 37 -12.64 -14.32 -9.05
N THR A 38 -13.36 -15.31 -8.50
CA THR A 38 -14.60 -15.84 -9.10
C THR A 38 -15.83 -15.23 -8.48
N GLU A 39 -15.74 -14.79 -7.23
CA GLU A 39 -16.80 -14.13 -6.48
C GLU A 39 -16.19 -13.19 -5.46
N VAL A 40 -16.82 -12.04 -5.26
CA VAL A 40 -16.48 -11.08 -4.21
C VAL A 40 -17.75 -10.67 -3.48
N GLN A 41 -17.75 -10.82 -2.14
CA GLN A 41 -18.80 -10.32 -1.28
C GLN A 41 -18.26 -9.18 -0.42
N LEU A 42 -19.07 -8.14 -0.26
CA LEU A 42 -18.77 -7.01 0.59
C LEU A 42 -19.61 -7.11 1.87
N HIS A 43 -18.95 -7.07 3.01
CA HIS A 43 -19.56 -7.11 4.34
C HIS A 43 -19.40 -5.76 5.03
N THR A 44 -20.48 -5.13 5.42
CA THR A 44 -20.53 -3.96 6.31
C THR A 44 -21.02 -4.38 7.70
N PRO A 45 -21.00 -3.53 8.72
CA PRO A 45 -21.56 -3.86 10.02
C PRO A 45 -23.04 -4.25 9.99
N THR A 46 -23.80 -3.81 8.96
CA THR A 46 -25.26 -3.96 8.89
C THR A 46 -25.75 -4.87 7.78
N GLN A 47 -24.94 -5.13 6.75
CA GLN A 47 -25.38 -5.90 5.57
C GLN A 47 -24.22 -6.61 4.89
N SER A 48 -24.57 -7.62 4.08
CA SER A 48 -23.66 -8.28 3.15
C SER A 48 -24.21 -8.15 1.74
N VAL A 49 -23.38 -7.74 0.79
CA VAL A 49 -23.79 -7.46 -0.60
C VAL A 49 -22.83 -8.21 -1.53
N SER A 50 -23.38 -8.94 -2.51
CA SER A 50 -22.58 -9.51 -3.59
C SER A 50 -22.10 -8.40 -4.50
N MET A 51 -20.84 -8.40 -4.88
CA MET A 51 -20.29 -7.43 -5.81
C MET A 51 -20.45 -7.92 -7.25
N ASP A 52 -20.74 -7.01 -8.17
CA ASP A 52 -20.84 -7.28 -9.60
C ASP A 52 -19.49 -7.09 -10.28
N SER A 53 -19.12 -8.04 -11.14
CA SER A 53 -17.93 -7.90 -11.98
C SER A 53 -18.22 -6.96 -13.16
N VAL A 54 -17.43 -5.90 -13.27
CA VAL A 54 -17.57 -4.89 -14.35
C VAL A 54 -16.48 -5.01 -15.42
N GLY A 55 -15.68 -6.08 -15.37
CA GLY A 55 -14.55 -6.34 -16.27
C GLY A 55 -13.20 -5.94 -15.70
N ASP A 56 -12.11 -6.36 -16.33
CA ASP A 56 -10.72 -6.07 -15.93
C ASP A 56 -10.42 -6.41 -14.47
N ASP A 57 -11.00 -7.52 -13.95
CA ASP A 57 -10.93 -7.95 -12.53
C ASP A 57 -11.47 -6.90 -11.53
N ILE A 58 -12.25 -5.94 -11.99
CA ILE A 58 -12.88 -4.92 -11.16
C ILE A 58 -14.27 -5.37 -10.74
N TRP A 59 -14.54 -5.19 -9.45
CA TRP A 59 -15.79 -5.52 -8.80
C TRP A 59 -16.38 -4.27 -8.16
N GLU A 60 -17.71 -4.10 -8.25
CA GLU A 60 -18.39 -2.98 -7.62
C GLU A 60 -19.68 -3.41 -6.90
N ALA A 61 -20.02 -2.68 -5.83
CA ALA A 61 -21.28 -2.82 -5.11
C ALA A 61 -21.75 -1.48 -4.55
N GLU A 62 -23.07 -1.25 -4.58
CA GLU A 62 -23.68 -0.08 -3.95
C GLU A 62 -23.98 -0.39 -2.48
N ILE A 63 -23.50 0.46 -1.56
CA ILE A 63 -23.74 0.35 -0.12
C ILE A 63 -24.37 1.61 0.49
N GLY A 64 -24.44 2.69 -0.27
CA GLY A 64 -24.95 4.00 0.18
C GLY A 64 -23.89 4.74 1.00
N ASP A 65 -24.11 4.85 2.31
CA ASP A 65 -23.22 5.63 3.19
C ASP A 65 -21.83 5.00 3.32
N ASN A 66 -20.83 5.87 3.51
CA ASN A 66 -19.47 5.43 3.79
C ASN A 66 -19.39 4.80 5.20
N CYS A 67 -18.94 3.56 5.26
CA CYS A 67 -18.74 2.83 6.51
C CYS A 67 -17.54 1.88 6.37
N ASP A 68 -17.10 1.31 7.47
CA ASP A 68 -16.10 0.24 7.44
C ASP A 68 -16.67 -1.01 6.78
N TYR A 69 -15.84 -1.69 5.98
CA TYR A 69 -16.23 -2.92 5.30
C TYR A 69 -15.09 -3.92 5.20
N ARG A 70 -15.44 -5.15 4.88
CA ARG A 70 -14.52 -6.24 4.55
C ARG A 70 -14.92 -6.84 3.20
N LEU A 71 -13.95 -7.35 2.49
CA LEU A 71 -14.14 -8.10 1.25
C LEU A 71 -13.90 -9.58 1.52
N GLU A 72 -14.88 -10.40 1.20
CA GLU A 72 -14.74 -11.85 1.17
C GLU A 72 -14.55 -12.27 -0.28
N ILE A 73 -13.40 -12.87 -0.58
CA ILE A 73 -12.95 -13.12 -1.95
C ILE A 73 -12.76 -14.61 -2.15
N SER A 74 -13.44 -15.16 -3.15
CA SER A 74 -13.33 -16.57 -3.57
C SER A 74 -12.50 -16.70 -4.83
N TYR A 75 -11.65 -17.73 -4.86
CA TYR A 75 -10.80 -18.09 -5.99
C TYR A 75 -11.04 -19.56 -6.37
N PRO A 76 -10.79 -19.98 -7.64
CA PRO A 76 -11.11 -21.34 -8.10
C PRO A 76 -10.40 -22.45 -7.33
N GLU A 77 -9.15 -22.21 -6.92
CA GLU A 77 -8.27 -23.27 -6.35
C GLU A 77 -7.67 -22.86 -4.99
N ALA A 78 -8.22 -21.83 -4.34
CA ALA A 78 -7.75 -21.35 -3.05
C ALA A 78 -8.92 -21.16 -2.07
N PRO A 79 -8.66 -21.25 -0.76
CA PRO A 79 -9.70 -20.98 0.24
C PRO A 79 -10.17 -19.52 0.13
N THR A 80 -11.47 -19.33 0.37
CA THR A 80 -12.05 -18.00 0.51
C THR A 80 -11.36 -17.23 1.63
N ARG A 81 -11.03 -15.97 1.39
CA ARG A 81 -10.36 -15.11 2.35
C ARG A 81 -11.15 -13.83 2.60
N THR A 82 -11.17 -13.40 3.85
CA THR A 82 -11.75 -12.10 4.25
C THR A 82 -10.62 -11.10 4.51
N VAL A 83 -10.64 -9.97 3.81
CA VAL A 83 -9.62 -8.92 3.90
C VAL A 83 -10.25 -7.55 4.04
N ALA A 84 -9.52 -6.60 4.63
CA ALA A 84 -9.87 -5.19 4.51
C ALA A 84 -9.45 -4.66 3.14
N ASP A 85 -10.06 -3.59 2.68
CA ASP A 85 -9.65 -2.91 1.44
C ASP A 85 -8.61 -1.83 1.77
N GLY A 86 -7.42 -1.94 1.19
CA GLY A 86 -6.35 -0.95 1.38
C GLY A 86 -6.70 0.45 0.88
N TYR A 87 -7.59 0.54 -0.11
CA TYR A 87 -8.03 1.80 -0.70
C TYR A 87 -9.08 2.54 0.13
N HIS A 88 -9.60 1.93 1.19
CA HIS A 88 -10.47 2.57 2.18
C HIS A 88 -9.71 3.52 3.11
N PHE A 89 -8.39 3.34 3.28
CA PHE A 89 -7.60 4.06 4.28
C PHE A 89 -7.04 5.39 3.75
N LEU A 90 -7.00 6.39 4.65
CA LEU A 90 -6.38 7.68 4.39
C LEU A 90 -4.85 7.54 4.21
N PRO A 91 -4.18 8.57 3.62
CA PRO A 91 -2.73 8.57 3.50
C PRO A 91 -2.02 8.39 4.84
N THR A 92 -0.98 7.55 4.85
CA THR A 92 -0.16 7.28 6.04
C THR A 92 0.98 8.29 6.20
N VAL A 93 1.36 8.97 5.12
CA VAL A 93 2.35 10.07 5.13
C VAL A 93 1.63 11.38 5.35
N GLY A 94 1.91 12.05 6.45
CA GLY A 94 1.26 13.29 6.85
C GLY A 94 1.71 14.51 6.05
N SER A 95 0.92 15.59 6.10
CA SER A 95 1.23 16.84 5.39
C SER A 95 2.54 17.50 5.86
N LEU A 96 2.88 17.37 7.14
CA LEU A 96 4.15 17.86 7.68
C LEU A 96 5.34 17.09 7.10
N ASP A 97 5.22 15.75 7.03
CA ASP A 97 6.26 14.90 6.47
C ASP A 97 6.48 15.23 5.00
N LEU A 98 5.39 15.37 4.22
CA LEU A 98 5.45 15.75 2.81
C LEU A 98 6.12 17.12 2.61
N HIS A 99 5.83 18.09 3.48
CA HIS A 99 6.47 19.39 3.46
C HIS A 99 7.98 19.29 3.70
N LEU A 100 8.39 18.57 4.76
CA LEU A 100 9.80 18.38 5.11
C LEU A 100 10.57 17.57 4.05
N ILE A 101 9.93 16.61 3.41
CA ILE A 101 10.49 15.87 2.27
C ILE A 101 10.71 16.82 1.10
N GLY A 102 9.73 17.64 0.77
CA GLY A 102 9.82 18.62 -0.31
C GLY A 102 10.93 19.65 -0.11
N GLU A 103 11.23 20.02 1.14
CA GLU A 103 12.34 20.91 1.50
C GLU A 103 13.70 20.20 1.63
N GLY A 104 13.73 18.86 1.55
CA GLY A 104 14.95 18.06 1.79
C GLY A 104 15.44 18.13 3.24
N ARG A 105 14.56 18.33 4.20
CA ARG A 105 14.86 18.55 5.63
C ARG A 105 14.31 17.49 6.56
N HIS A 106 13.71 16.42 6.02
CA HIS A 106 13.16 15.34 6.83
C HIS A 106 14.27 14.44 7.37
N GLU A 107 14.56 14.53 8.67
CA GLU A 107 15.68 13.83 9.30
C GLU A 107 15.40 12.35 9.62
N ARG A 108 14.12 11.91 9.56
CA ARG A 108 13.70 10.56 9.92
C ARG A 108 12.84 9.93 8.82
N LEU A 109 13.32 9.94 7.58
CA LEU A 109 12.61 9.41 6.41
C LEU A 109 12.12 7.97 6.58
N TRP A 110 12.90 7.13 7.27
CA TRP A 110 12.57 5.72 7.53
C TRP A 110 11.34 5.48 8.42
N ASP A 111 10.84 6.49 9.10
CA ASP A 111 9.61 6.38 9.91
C ASP A 111 8.34 6.54 9.05
N VAL A 112 8.48 7.15 7.88
CA VAL A 112 7.35 7.49 6.99
C VAL A 112 7.47 6.88 5.59
N LEU A 113 8.68 6.74 5.05
CA LEU A 113 8.95 6.04 3.80
C LEU A 113 9.40 4.60 4.08
N GLY A 114 9.44 3.78 3.03
CA GLY A 114 9.71 2.35 3.12
C GLY A 114 8.49 1.54 3.50
N ALA A 115 8.71 0.38 4.14
CA ALA A 115 7.67 -0.50 4.64
C ALA A 115 7.52 -0.34 6.15
N ASN A 116 6.37 0.15 6.61
CA ASN A 116 6.09 0.40 8.01
C ASN A 116 4.82 -0.34 8.45
N LEU A 117 4.93 -1.14 9.52
CA LEU A 117 3.80 -1.83 10.13
C LEU A 117 2.81 -0.80 10.70
N ARG A 118 1.51 -0.99 10.41
CA ARG A 118 0.42 -0.14 10.87
C ARG A 118 -0.76 -0.98 11.36
N SER A 119 -1.51 -0.42 12.30
CA SER A 119 -2.78 -0.97 12.77
C SER A 119 -3.79 0.15 12.92
N TYR A 120 -5.04 -0.12 12.50
CA TYR A 120 -6.15 0.80 12.59
C TYR A 120 -7.33 0.11 13.27
N ASP A 121 -7.93 0.76 14.23
CA ASP A 121 -9.18 0.30 14.83
C ASP A 121 -10.35 0.77 13.96
N THR A 122 -11.19 -0.17 13.57
CA THR A 122 -12.37 0.03 12.73
C THR A 122 -13.60 -0.54 13.43
N GLU A 123 -14.81 -0.19 12.99
CA GLU A 123 -16.05 -0.75 13.51
C GLU A 123 -16.13 -2.28 13.34
N MET A 124 -15.38 -2.83 12.38
CA MET A 124 -15.31 -4.25 12.11
C MET A 124 -14.05 -4.91 12.70
N GLY A 125 -13.47 -4.32 13.74
CA GLY A 125 -12.26 -4.81 14.43
C GLY A 125 -10.97 -4.20 13.90
N THR A 126 -9.85 -4.55 14.54
CA THR A 126 -8.53 -4.02 14.19
C THR A 126 -8.05 -4.54 12.85
N VAL A 127 -7.55 -3.64 12.00
CA VAL A 127 -6.90 -3.94 10.72
C VAL A 127 -5.42 -3.68 10.84
N SER A 128 -4.62 -4.74 10.81
CA SER A 128 -3.17 -4.65 10.76
C SER A 128 -2.68 -4.85 9.33
N GLY A 129 -1.56 -4.24 8.98
CA GLY A 129 -0.96 -4.33 7.65
C GLY A 129 0.33 -3.53 7.55
N VAL A 130 0.75 -3.26 6.33
CA VAL A 130 1.97 -2.52 6.02
C VAL A 130 1.66 -1.31 5.16
N SER A 131 2.11 -0.14 5.57
CA SER A 131 2.14 1.01 4.68
C SER A 131 3.45 1.02 3.91
N PHE A 132 3.34 1.11 2.59
CA PHE A 132 4.48 1.24 1.68
C PHE A 132 4.50 2.66 1.14
N ALA A 133 5.63 3.34 1.28
CA ALA A 133 5.81 4.66 0.72
C ALA A 133 7.21 4.82 0.12
N VAL A 134 7.30 5.45 -1.06
CA VAL A 134 8.56 5.66 -1.77
C VAL A 134 8.60 7.01 -2.45
N TRP A 135 9.77 7.63 -2.47
CA TRP A 135 10.01 8.85 -3.23
C TRP A 135 10.47 8.49 -4.65
N ALA A 136 9.62 8.75 -5.63
CA ALA A 136 9.85 8.46 -7.05
C ALA A 136 9.27 9.59 -7.93
N PRO A 137 9.90 10.80 -7.93
CA PRO A 137 9.33 12.01 -8.52
C PRO A 137 9.19 11.95 -10.04
N ASN A 138 9.98 11.09 -10.71
CA ASN A 138 9.95 10.94 -12.16
C ASN A 138 9.10 9.75 -12.64
N ALA A 139 8.41 9.06 -11.70
CA ALA A 139 7.55 7.94 -12.06
C ALA A 139 6.24 8.43 -12.67
N GLN A 140 5.75 7.70 -13.66
CA GLN A 140 4.39 7.85 -14.22
C GLN A 140 3.37 7.03 -13.45
N GLY A 141 3.84 6.04 -12.69
CA GLY A 141 3.07 5.21 -11.79
C GLY A 141 4.01 4.37 -10.94
N VAL A 142 3.54 3.97 -9.78
CA VAL A 142 4.24 3.08 -8.86
C VAL A 142 3.24 2.05 -8.34
N ALA A 143 3.69 0.82 -8.19
CA ALA A 143 2.95 -0.21 -7.48
C ALA A 143 3.89 -0.94 -6.51
N VAL A 144 3.38 -1.42 -5.39
CA VAL A 144 4.11 -2.38 -4.56
C VAL A 144 3.80 -3.79 -5.05
N VAL A 145 4.85 -4.60 -5.19
CA VAL A 145 4.76 -6.00 -5.61
C VAL A 145 5.51 -6.88 -4.61
N GLY A 146 5.03 -8.09 -4.39
CA GLY A 146 5.63 -9.04 -3.46
C GLY A 146 4.89 -10.38 -3.46
N ASP A 147 5.28 -11.27 -2.55
CA ASP A 147 4.68 -12.60 -2.43
C ASP A 147 3.17 -12.52 -2.14
N PHE A 148 2.74 -11.52 -1.36
CA PHE A 148 1.35 -11.27 -0.99
C PHE A 148 0.42 -10.96 -2.18
N CYS A 149 0.94 -10.61 -3.35
CA CYS A 149 0.16 -10.34 -4.56
C CYS A 149 0.67 -11.12 -5.80
N GLY A 150 1.48 -12.16 -5.61
CA GLY A 150 2.07 -12.93 -6.70
C GLY A 150 2.88 -12.05 -7.67
N TRP A 151 3.49 -10.97 -7.17
CA TRP A 151 4.28 -10.01 -7.94
C TRP A 151 3.51 -9.29 -9.05
N ASN A 152 2.17 -9.25 -8.92
CA ASN A 152 1.28 -8.58 -9.86
C ASN A 152 1.09 -7.09 -9.48
N PRO A 153 1.55 -6.13 -10.30
CA PRO A 153 1.49 -4.71 -9.97
C PRO A 153 0.07 -4.12 -10.02
N THR A 154 -0.86 -4.79 -10.70
CA THR A 154 -2.23 -4.27 -10.84
C THR A 154 -3.05 -4.40 -9.57
N GLN A 155 -2.58 -5.19 -8.58
CA GLN A 155 -3.31 -5.40 -7.34
C GLN A 155 -3.11 -4.26 -6.34
N TYR A 156 -1.90 -3.71 -6.26
CA TYR A 156 -1.59 -2.62 -5.31
C TYR A 156 -0.89 -1.43 -5.98
N PRO A 157 -1.55 -0.78 -6.99
CA PRO A 157 -1.07 0.51 -7.48
C PRO A 157 -1.12 1.56 -6.36
N MET A 158 -0.08 2.40 -6.31
CA MET A 158 0.11 3.41 -5.27
C MET A 158 -0.42 4.77 -5.73
N ARG A 159 -0.94 5.56 -4.78
CA ARG A 159 -1.33 6.96 -5.05
C ARG A 159 -0.13 7.89 -4.94
N SER A 160 -0.08 8.90 -5.81
CA SER A 160 0.84 10.02 -5.71
C SER A 160 0.33 11.03 -4.68
N LEU A 161 1.19 11.45 -3.75
CA LEU A 161 0.84 12.43 -2.73
C LEU A 161 1.18 13.86 -3.22
N GLY A 162 0.38 14.34 -4.16
CA GLY A 162 0.52 15.67 -4.76
C GLY A 162 1.79 15.81 -5.60
N SER A 163 2.44 16.99 -5.53
CA SER A 163 3.66 17.29 -6.31
C SER A 163 4.96 16.91 -5.61
N THR A 164 4.90 16.20 -4.49
CA THR A 164 6.08 15.87 -3.66
C THR A 164 6.95 14.77 -4.28
N GLY A 165 6.39 13.99 -5.20
CA GLY A 165 7.03 12.80 -5.76
C GLY A 165 6.96 11.58 -4.84
N VAL A 166 6.22 11.65 -3.75
CA VAL A 166 5.98 10.52 -2.84
C VAL A 166 4.78 9.72 -3.33
N TRP A 167 4.92 8.40 -3.35
CA TRP A 167 3.89 7.42 -3.67
C TRP A 167 3.64 6.55 -2.47
N GLU A 168 2.39 6.17 -2.23
CA GLU A 168 1.99 5.45 -1.02
C GLU A 168 0.79 4.52 -1.26
N VAL A 169 0.77 3.40 -0.52
CA VAL A 169 -0.39 2.52 -0.37
C VAL A 169 -0.32 1.77 0.96
N PHE A 170 -1.47 1.54 1.60
CA PHE A 170 -1.58 0.61 2.73
C PHE A 170 -2.05 -0.75 2.23
N VAL A 171 -1.34 -1.82 2.60
CA VAL A 171 -1.70 -3.20 2.27
C VAL A 171 -2.11 -3.92 3.55
N PRO A 172 -3.39 -4.17 3.76
CA PRO A 172 -3.89 -4.86 4.94
C PRO A 172 -3.60 -6.37 4.90
N GLY A 173 -3.55 -6.98 6.08
CA GLY A 173 -3.45 -8.43 6.23
C GLY A 173 -2.07 -9.04 6.03
N ILE A 174 -1.05 -8.22 5.76
CA ILE A 174 0.34 -8.65 5.63
C ILE A 174 1.18 -8.11 6.79
N GLY A 175 2.37 -8.66 6.99
CA GLY A 175 3.21 -8.32 8.14
C GLY A 175 4.71 -8.51 7.91
N ALA A 176 5.44 -8.66 9.01
CA ALA A 176 6.88 -8.88 8.96
C ALA A 176 7.23 -10.19 8.26
N GLY A 177 8.29 -10.18 7.47
CA GLY A 177 8.78 -11.32 6.70
C GLY A 177 8.38 -11.30 5.24
N GLU A 178 7.40 -10.47 4.83
CA GLU A 178 6.98 -10.36 3.44
C GLU A 178 8.08 -9.78 2.55
N HIS A 179 8.32 -10.43 1.42
CA HIS A 179 9.24 -9.95 0.38
C HIS A 179 8.53 -8.99 -0.56
N TYR A 180 9.18 -7.87 -0.89
CA TYR A 180 8.58 -6.86 -1.75
C TYR A 180 9.60 -6.07 -2.57
N LYS A 181 9.11 -5.42 -3.63
CA LYS A 181 9.79 -4.38 -4.42
C LYS A 181 8.79 -3.29 -4.80
N PHE A 182 9.31 -2.16 -5.26
CA PHE A 182 8.54 -1.15 -5.95
C PHE A 182 8.65 -1.34 -7.46
N ALA A 183 7.52 -1.60 -8.11
CA ALA A 183 7.40 -1.60 -9.57
C ALA A 183 7.23 -0.14 -10.02
N ILE A 184 8.27 0.44 -10.59
CA ILE A 184 8.30 1.82 -11.06
C ILE A 184 8.00 1.84 -12.57
N PHE A 185 6.98 2.57 -12.97
CA PHE A 185 6.60 2.76 -14.36
C PHE A 185 7.06 4.14 -14.85
N SER A 186 7.80 4.15 -15.94
CA SER A 186 8.30 5.36 -16.58
C SER A 186 8.09 5.28 -18.10
N HIS A 187 8.58 6.26 -18.84
CA HIS A 187 8.59 6.21 -20.32
C HIS A 187 9.48 5.08 -20.88
N GLU A 188 10.43 4.58 -20.07
CA GLU A 188 11.27 3.43 -20.43
C GLU A 188 10.64 2.07 -20.11
N GLY A 189 9.41 2.05 -19.56
CA GLY A 189 8.69 0.86 -19.14
C GLY A 189 8.78 0.59 -17.62
N ARG A 190 8.50 -0.65 -17.22
CA ARG A 190 8.51 -1.12 -15.82
C ARG A 190 9.93 -1.49 -15.38
N LYS A 191 10.32 -1.04 -14.18
CA LYS A 191 11.54 -1.47 -13.49
C LYS A 191 11.22 -1.78 -12.03
N ASP A 192 11.49 -3.00 -11.60
CA ASP A 192 11.32 -3.40 -10.21
C ASP A 192 12.56 -3.02 -9.41
N LYS A 193 12.39 -2.23 -8.37
CA LYS A 193 13.44 -1.67 -7.54
C LYS A 193 13.30 -2.11 -6.09
N ALA A 194 14.42 -2.47 -5.46
CA ALA A 194 14.48 -2.61 -4.03
C ALA A 194 14.14 -1.25 -3.35
N ASP A 195 13.62 -1.33 -2.16
CA ASP A 195 13.34 -0.15 -1.34
C ASP A 195 14.65 0.44 -0.82
N PRO A 196 14.95 1.72 -1.12
CA PRO A 196 16.16 2.37 -0.62
C PRO A 196 16.19 2.58 0.90
N LEU A 197 15.03 2.48 1.57
CA LEU A 197 14.87 2.60 3.02
C LEU A 197 14.49 1.28 3.69
N ALA A 198 14.69 0.15 3.00
CA ALA A 198 14.41 -1.17 3.56
C ALA A 198 15.22 -1.39 4.84
N LYS A 199 14.53 -1.78 5.92
CA LYS A 199 15.17 -2.16 7.20
C LYS A 199 15.85 -3.52 7.12
N ARG A 200 15.40 -4.37 6.17
CA ARG A 200 15.94 -5.70 5.91
C ARG A 200 15.88 -6.02 4.43
N THR A 201 16.86 -6.73 3.92
CA THR A 201 16.94 -7.19 2.52
C THR A 201 17.20 -8.69 2.45
N ALA A 202 16.83 -9.31 1.35
CA ALA A 202 17.19 -10.69 1.04
C ALA A 202 18.71 -10.84 0.84
N CYS A 203 19.20 -12.06 1.00
CA CYS A 203 20.61 -12.36 0.74
C CYS A 203 20.84 -12.55 -0.76
N PRO A 204 21.99 -12.09 -1.29
CA PRO A 204 22.33 -12.35 -2.69
C PRO A 204 22.25 -13.85 -3.04
N PRO A 205 21.78 -14.21 -4.25
CA PRO A 205 21.55 -13.34 -5.42
C PRO A 205 20.21 -12.59 -5.45
N GLU A 206 19.36 -12.80 -4.48
CA GLU A 206 18.08 -12.09 -4.36
C GLU A 206 18.31 -10.61 -4.06
N THR A 207 17.35 -9.76 -4.48
CA THR A 207 17.48 -8.31 -4.35
C THR A 207 16.21 -7.69 -3.77
N ASP A 208 15.39 -8.51 -3.10
CA ASP A 208 14.13 -8.09 -2.53
C ASP A 208 14.34 -7.35 -1.21
N SER A 209 13.46 -6.42 -0.93
CA SER A 209 13.31 -5.84 0.39
C SER A 209 12.39 -6.72 1.23
N ILE A 210 12.58 -6.75 2.54
CA ILE A 210 11.77 -7.55 3.46
C ILE A 210 11.16 -6.63 4.50
N VAL A 211 9.85 -6.77 4.73
CA VAL A 211 9.15 -6.07 5.80
C VAL A 211 9.72 -6.53 7.15
N ASP A 212 10.16 -5.60 7.96
CA ASP A 212 10.81 -5.90 9.24
C ASP A 212 10.07 -5.29 10.43
N SER A 213 9.95 -6.06 11.50
CA SER A 213 9.40 -5.63 12.79
C SER A 213 10.44 -5.58 13.89
N THR A 214 11.71 -5.80 13.55
CA THR A 214 12.78 -5.92 14.53
C THR A 214 13.00 -4.60 15.26
N SER A 215 12.88 -4.63 16.59
CA SER A 215 13.36 -3.59 17.48
C SER A 215 14.58 -4.13 18.22
N PHE A 216 15.68 -3.39 18.18
CA PHE A 216 16.88 -3.73 18.94
C PHE A 216 16.98 -2.83 20.18
N ALA A 217 17.02 -3.42 21.35
CA ALA A 217 17.25 -2.69 22.60
C ALA A 217 18.77 -2.55 22.80
N TRP A 218 19.28 -1.35 22.54
CA TRP A 218 20.69 -1.04 22.76
C TRP A 218 21.01 -1.07 24.26
N SER A 219 22.07 -1.76 24.65
CA SER A 219 22.55 -1.83 26.04
C SER A 219 23.74 -0.90 26.30
N ASP A 220 23.96 0.07 25.44
CA ASP A 220 25.10 0.97 25.42
C ASP A 220 24.89 2.32 26.12
N SER A 221 23.73 2.51 26.78
CA SER A 221 23.39 3.75 27.49
C SER A 221 24.43 4.12 28.56
N ALA A 222 25.02 3.13 29.21
CA ALA A 222 26.09 3.38 30.21
C ALA A 222 27.35 3.93 29.50
N TRP A 223 27.68 3.42 28.32
CA TRP A 223 28.82 3.88 27.52
C TRP A 223 28.58 5.29 26.97
N ILE A 224 27.40 5.53 26.37
CA ILE A 224 27.00 6.84 25.84
C ILE A 224 27.05 7.91 26.94
N ASN A 225 26.58 7.60 28.16
CA ASN A 225 26.57 8.52 29.28
C ASN A 225 27.98 8.72 29.89
N THR A 226 28.94 7.82 29.61
CA THR A 226 30.32 7.89 30.14
C THR A 226 31.28 8.60 29.17
N VAL A 227 30.93 8.65 27.88
CA VAL A 227 31.68 9.43 26.89
C VAL A 227 31.45 10.92 27.15
N SER A 228 32.23 11.42 28.11
CA SER A 228 32.32 12.83 28.40
C SER A 228 32.92 13.55 27.22
N TYR A 229 32.28 14.61 26.84
CA TYR A 229 32.71 15.56 25.83
C TYR A 229 34.02 16.24 26.17
N THR A 230 35.08 15.56 25.90
CA THR A 230 36.41 16.15 25.93
C THR A 230 36.91 16.28 24.50
N HIS A 231 36.13 16.99 23.66
CA HIS A 231 36.64 17.36 22.36
C HIS A 231 36.26 18.75 22.01
N LEU A 232 37.18 19.54 22.17
CA LEU A 232 37.46 20.72 21.40
C LEU A 232 38.47 20.36 20.31
#